data_551f3a6781201840e689bc77c0a9e8b3
#
_entry.id   551f3a6781201840e689bc77c0a9e8b3
#
_cell.length_a   1.000
_cell.length_b   1.000
_cell.length_c   1.000
_cell.angle_alpha   90.00
_cell.angle_beta   90.00
_cell.angle_gamma   90.00
#
_symmetry.space_group_name_H-M   'P 1'
#
loop_
_entity.id
_entity.type
_entity.pdbx_description
1 polymer ?
#
loop_
_entity_poly.entity_id
_entity_poly.type
_entity_poly.pdbx_seq_one_letter_code
_entity_poly.pdbx_strand_id
1 'polypeptide(L)'
;MPKGRADEDLLVADMIELARQYGRYGYRRIAALLRDAGWEVNDKRVERLWKREGLKVPAKQPKKGRLWLNDGSCIRLRPEYRDHVWSYDFVHHRTDDGRAFRALNIIDEYGRECLAIRVKRKLNSIDVIDVLTDLFILRGVPAYIRSDNGPEFIAEAVQNWIRAVGAKTAYIVPGSPWENGYIESFNARFRDELLNGEIFYSLREAQIVIEQWRKHYNTKRPHWALGYRPPAPESIVPMDQRPVMN
;
A
#
# COMPACT_ATOMS: atom_id res chain seq x y z
N MET A 1 6.80 32.94 28.64
CA MET A 1 6.11 31.94 27.73
C MET A 1 6.56 32.26 26.32
N PRO A 2 7.07 31.31 25.53
CA PRO A 2 7.37 31.56 24.14
C PRO A 2 6.05 31.92 23.42
N LYS A 3 6.00 33.12 22.84
CA LYS A 3 4.87 33.57 22.02
C LYS A 3 4.74 32.59 20.85
N GLY A 4 3.60 31.91 20.72
CA GLY A 4 3.25 31.13 19.54
C GLY A 4 3.32 32.01 18.28
N ARG A 5 3.60 31.42 17.13
CA ARG A 5 3.55 32.17 15.86
C ARG A 5 2.10 32.55 15.57
N ALA A 6 1.89 33.67 14.89
CA ALA A 6 0.54 34.17 14.57
C ALA A 6 -0.32 33.18 13.75
N ASP A 7 0.32 32.23 13.04
CA ASP A 7 -0.32 31.21 12.22
C ASP A 7 -0.63 29.90 12.98
N GLU A 8 -0.33 29.83 14.30
CA GLU A 8 -0.37 28.56 15.04
C GLU A 8 -1.80 28.03 15.23
N ASP A 9 -2.77 28.89 15.43
CA ASP A 9 -4.18 28.50 15.64
C ASP A 9 -4.79 27.92 14.35
N LEU A 10 -4.50 28.51 13.18
CA LEU A 10 -4.93 28.00 11.89
C LEU A 10 -4.25 26.67 11.57
N LEU A 11 -2.94 26.57 11.82
CA LEU A 11 -2.19 25.33 11.64
C LEU A 11 -2.76 24.19 12.52
N VAL A 12 -3.15 24.50 13.75
CA VAL A 12 -3.76 23.51 14.65
C VAL A 12 -5.12 23.06 14.15
N ALA A 13 -5.94 23.98 13.65
CA ALA A 13 -7.25 23.64 13.08
C ALA A 13 -7.09 22.67 11.89
N ASP A 14 -6.22 22.97 10.95
CA ASP A 14 -5.95 22.10 9.78
C ASP A 14 -5.34 20.76 10.21
N MET A 15 -4.44 20.76 11.18
CA MET A 15 -3.84 19.53 11.74
C MET A 15 -4.90 18.63 12.38
N ILE A 16 -5.85 19.19 13.13
CA ILE A 16 -6.95 18.44 13.77
C ILE A 16 -7.89 17.89 12.71
N GLU A 17 -8.22 18.67 11.68
CA GLU A 17 -9.08 18.24 10.58
C GLU A 17 -8.46 17.05 9.83
N LEU A 18 -7.18 17.14 9.48
CA LEU A 18 -6.44 16.04 8.86
C LEU A 18 -6.36 14.82 9.78
N ALA A 19 -6.18 15.01 11.09
CA ALA A 19 -6.16 13.90 12.05
C ALA A 19 -7.52 13.21 12.18
N ARG A 20 -8.62 13.93 12.04
CA ARG A 20 -9.99 13.37 12.00
C ARG A 20 -10.22 12.59 10.72
N GLN A 21 -9.85 13.17 9.58
CA GLN A 21 -9.98 12.53 8.27
C GLN A 21 -9.12 11.26 8.14
N TYR A 22 -7.91 11.27 8.72
CA TYR A 22 -6.93 10.19 8.62
C TYR A 22 -6.53 9.64 9.99
N GLY A 23 -7.48 9.11 10.74
CA GLY A 23 -7.30 8.67 12.13
C GLY A 23 -6.19 7.67 12.41
N ARG A 24 -5.63 7.03 11.36
CA ARG A 24 -4.47 6.10 11.46
C ARG A 24 -3.14 6.74 11.10
N TYR A 25 -3.11 8.07 10.80
CA TYR A 25 -1.88 8.79 10.45
C TYR A 25 -1.30 9.46 11.70
N GLY A 26 -0.01 9.22 11.94
CA GLY A 26 0.74 9.93 12.98
C GLY A 26 1.25 11.29 12.48
N TYR A 27 1.76 12.12 13.40
CA TYR A 27 2.19 13.49 13.16
C TYR A 27 3.11 13.67 11.93
N ARG A 28 3.96 12.69 11.59
CA ARG A 28 4.86 12.80 10.42
C ARG A 28 4.13 12.77 9.09
N ARG A 29 3.09 11.93 8.97
CA ARG A 29 2.24 11.89 7.77
C ARG A 29 1.34 13.12 7.69
N ILE A 30 0.80 13.54 8.82
CA ILE A 30 0.03 14.79 8.91
C ILE A 30 0.92 15.98 8.54
N ALA A 31 2.19 16.03 9.00
CA ALA A 31 3.14 17.06 8.58
C ALA A 31 3.42 17.05 7.07
N ALA A 32 3.46 15.88 6.43
CA ALA A 32 3.58 15.80 4.98
C ALA A 32 2.36 16.37 4.27
N LEU A 33 1.14 15.98 4.70
CA LEU A 33 -0.11 16.51 4.12
C LEU A 33 -0.26 18.03 4.33
N LEU A 34 0.17 18.55 5.48
CA LEU A 34 0.19 20.00 5.71
C LEU A 34 1.14 20.71 4.74
N ARG A 35 2.32 20.14 4.47
CA ARG A 35 3.26 20.70 3.48
C ARG A 35 2.70 20.66 2.07
N ASP A 36 2.03 19.57 1.70
CA ASP A 36 1.33 19.43 0.41
C ASP A 36 0.17 20.45 0.29
N ALA A 37 -0.43 20.85 1.40
CA ALA A 37 -1.43 21.92 1.47
C ALA A 37 -0.83 23.34 1.50
N GLY A 38 0.50 23.47 1.41
CA GLY A 38 1.20 24.75 1.35
C GLY A 38 1.73 25.30 2.69
N TRP A 39 1.62 24.55 3.79
CA TRP A 39 2.17 24.97 5.07
C TRP A 39 3.68 24.82 5.13
N GLU A 40 4.39 25.89 5.50
CA GLU A 40 5.83 25.86 5.81
C GLU A 40 6.08 25.36 7.23
N VAL A 41 6.03 24.02 7.40
CA VAL A 41 6.19 23.38 8.70
C VAL A 41 7.24 22.29 8.69
N ASN A 42 7.96 22.15 9.79
CA ASN A 42 8.83 21.01 10.04
C ASN A 42 8.16 19.99 10.99
N ASP A 43 8.67 18.77 10.98
CA ASP A 43 8.11 17.67 11.78
C ASP A 43 8.14 18.00 13.28
N LYS A 44 9.17 18.69 13.80
CA LYS A 44 9.28 19.06 15.22
C LYS A 44 8.17 20.01 15.66
N ARG A 45 7.81 20.99 14.81
CA ARG A 45 6.70 21.92 15.09
C ARG A 45 5.37 21.17 15.16
N VAL A 46 5.11 20.32 14.17
CA VAL A 46 3.87 19.51 14.12
C VAL A 46 3.83 18.52 15.29
N GLU A 47 4.95 17.87 15.64
CA GLU A 47 5.01 16.96 16.79
C GLU A 47 4.71 17.67 18.10
N ARG A 48 5.24 18.89 18.32
CA ARG A 48 4.96 19.68 19.50
C ARG A 48 3.49 20.02 19.64
N LEU A 49 2.87 20.49 18.54
CA LEU A 49 1.44 20.81 18.51
C LEU A 49 0.58 19.57 18.68
N TRP A 50 0.92 18.49 18.00
CA TRP A 50 0.26 17.19 18.12
C TRP A 50 0.17 16.69 19.57
N LYS A 51 1.27 16.80 20.30
CA LYS A 51 1.32 16.46 21.74
C LYS A 51 0.50 17.42 22.59
N ARG A 52 0.58 18.73 22.30
CA ARG A 52 -0.18 19.76 23.01
C ARG A 52 -1.67 19.55 22.90
N GLU A 53 -2.17 19.21 21.72
CA GLU A 53 -3.59 18.93 21.46
C GLU A 53 -4.03 17.50 21.89
N GLY A 54 -3.15 16.72 22.51
CA GLY A 54 -3.47 15.38 23.00
C GLY A 54 -3.76 14.36 21.91
N LEU A 55 -3.39 14.63 20.66
CA LEU A 55 -3.65 13.75 19.54
C LEU A 55 -2.81 12.46 19.67
N LYS A 56 -3.44 11.32 19.40
CA LYS A 56 -2.82 9.99 19.48
C LYS A 56 -3.31 9.11 18.34
N VAL A 57 -2.39 8.33 17.78
CA VAL A 57 -2.78 7.23 16.89
C VAL A 57 -3.10 6.00 17.74
N PRO A 58 -4.20 5.27 17.48
CA PRO A 58 -4.48 4.03 18.19
C PRO A 58 -3.28 3.08 18.15
N ALA A 59 -2.99 2.45 19.29
CA ALA A 59 -1.86 1.55 19.42
C ALA A 59 -1.98 0.37 18.43
N LYS A 60 -0.86 0.01 17.79
CA LYS A 60 -0.79 -1.22 17.00
C LYS A 60 -0.80 -2.42 17.95
N GLN A 61 -1.50 -3.48 17.53
CA GLN A 61 -1.34 -4.75 18.25
C GLN A 61 0.15 -5.14 18.29
N PRO A 62 0.66 -5.57 19.46
CA PRO A 62 2.05 -6.03 19.56
C PRO A 62 2.29 -7.16 18.58
N LYS A 63 3.39 -7.08 17.83
CA LYS A 63 3.81 -8.18 16.97
C LYS A 63 4.13 -9.37 17.89
N LYS A 64 3.49 -10.52 17.68
CA LYS A 64 3.97 -11.77 18.24
C LYS A 64 5.42 -11.95 17.76
N GLY A 65 6.35 -12.06 18.70
CA GLY A 65 7.78 -12.12 18.40
C GLY A 65 8.08 -13.22 17.38
N ARG A 66 8.69 -12.86 16.27
CA ARG A 66 9.32 -13.80 15.33
C ARG A 66 10.80 -13.81 15.64
N LEU A 67 11.35 -14.99 15.85
CA LEU A 67 12.80 -15.20 15.86
C LEU A 67 13.31 -14.92 14.42
N TRP A 68 14.10 -13.87 14.28
CA TRP A 68 14.82 -13.57 13.04
C TRP A 68 16.21 -14.17 13.16
N LEU A 69 16.48 -15.23 12.40
CA LEU A 69 17.84 -15.66 12.16
C LEU A 69 18.45 -14.70 11.11
N ASN A 70 19.34 -13.84 11.58
CA ASN A 70 20.02 -12.84 10.73
C ASN A 70 21.40 -13.40 10.36
N ASP A 71 21.44 -14.59 9.77
CA ASP A 71 22.68 -15.32 9.43
C ASP A 71 23.26 -14.96 8.06
N GLY A 72 22.66 -13.99 7.38
CA GLY A 72 23.13 -13.54 6.05
C GLY A 72 22.90 -14.53 4.90
N SER A 73 22.26 -15.68 5.15
CA SER A 73 22.09 -16.75 4.16
C SER A 73 21.03 -16.45 3.08
N CYS A 74 20.26 -15.38 3.19
CA CYS A 74 19.18 -15.05 2.25
C CYS A 74 19.57 -13.91 1.31
N ILE A 75 19.93 -14.25 0.08
CA ILE A 75 20.03 -13.28 -1.02
C ILE A 75 18.59 -12.95 -1.47
N ARG A 76 18.05 -11.86 -0.93
CA ARG A 76 16.74 -11.36 -1.35
C ARG A 76 16.86 -10.61 -2.67
N LEU A 77 16.04 -11.01 -3.66
CA LEU A 77 15.85 -10.21 -4.87
C LEU A 77 15.27 -8.85 -4.47
N ARG A 78 16.05 -7.77 -4.62
CA ARG A 78 15.61 -6.40 -4.37
C ARG A 78 15.14 -5.76 -5.66
N PRO A 79 14.01 -5.05 -5.67
CA PRO A 79 13.62 -4.30 -6.86
C PRO A 79 14.61 -3.16 -7.11
N GLU A 80 15.05 -2.99 -8.37
CA GLU A 80 16.05 -1.99 -8.77
C GLU A 80 15.41 -0.81 -9.51
N TYR A 81 14.29 -1.04 -10.20
CA TYR A 81 13.55 -0.05 -10.96
C TYR A 81 12.04 -0.37 -10.93
N ARG A 82 11.23 0.57 -11.41
CA ARG A 82 9.78 0.40 -11.51
C ARG A 82 9.42 -0.74 -12.44
N ASP A 83 8.41 -1.53 -12.05
CA ASP A 83 7.99 -2.73 -12.78
C ASP A 83 9.06 -3.83 -12.89
N HIS A 84 10.09 -3.80 -12.02
CA HIS A 84 11.09 -4.89 -11.93
C HIS A 84 10.49 -6.13 -11.25
N VAL A 85 9.88 -5.95 -10.08
CA VAL A 85 9.29 -7.04 -9.31
C VAL A 85 7.88 -6.66 -8.89
N TRP A 86 6.89 -7.42 -9.33
CA TRP A 86 5.54 -7.33 -8.80
C TRP A 86 5.30 -8.42 -7.77
N SER A 87 4.63 -8.08 -6.68
CA SER A 87 4.17 -9.04 -5.68
C SER A 87 2.66 -9.08 -5.65
N TYR A 88 2.09 -10.28 -5.51
CA TYR A 88 0.66 -10.41 -5.24
C TYR A 88 0.39 -11.31 -4.04
N ASP A 89 -0.76 -11.07 -3.38
CA ASP A 89 -1.23 -11.84 -2.24
C ASP A 89 -2.73 -11.65 -2.04
N PHE A 90 -3.35 -12.57 -1.30
CA PHE A 90 -4.77 -12.55 -1.00
C PHE A 90 -5.04 -12.07 0.43
N VAL A 91 -6.02 -11.18 0.56
CA VAL A 91 -6.55 -10.74 1.84
C VAL A 91 -8.00 -11.20 1.96
N HIS A 92 -8.34 -11.85 3.08
CA HIS A 92 -9.69 -12.27 3.38
C HIS A 92 -10.37 -11.26 4.30
N HIS A 93 -11.64 -10.99 4.03
CA HIS A 93 -12.50 -10.17 4.88
C HIS A 93 -13.97 -10.61 4.73
N ARG A 94 -14.91 -9.94 5.41
CA ARG A 94 -16.34 -10.27 5.39
C ARG A 94 -17.18 -9.02 5.22
N THR A 95 -18.34 -9.18 4.60
CA THR A 95 -19.44 -8.20 4.64
C THR A 95 -20.20 -8.33 5.96
N ASP A 96 -21.01 -7.32 6.29
CA ASP A 96 -21.79 -7.27 7.53
C ASP A 96 -22.68 -8.49 7.76
N ASP A 97 -23.22 -9.04 6.69
CA ASP A 97 -23.98 -10.30 6.66
C ASP A 97 -23.14 -11.56 6.97
N GLY A 98 -21.86 -11.41 7.34
CA GLY A 98 -20.94 -12.50 7.65
C GLY A 98 -20.33 -13.22 6.44
N ARG A 99 -20.78 -12.94 5.21
CA ARG A 99 -20.30 -13.60 3.99
C ARG A 99 -18.88 -13.18 3.63
N ALA A 100 -17.99 -14.15 3.51
CA ALA A 100 -16.58 -13.87 3.19
C ALA A 100 -16.42 -13.31 1.77
N PHE A 101 -15.38 -12.48 1.59
CA PHE A 101 -14.83 -12.09 0.31
C PHE A 101 -13.30 -12.11 0.34
N ARG A 102 -12.71 -12.15 -0.83
CA ARG A 102 -11.25 -12.09 -1.01
C ARG A 102 -10.88 -10.86 -1.82
N ALA A 103 -9.77 -10.25 -1.48
CA ALA A 103 -9.11 -9.21 -2.25
C ALA A 103 -7.76 -9.75 -2.74
N LEU A 104 -7.56 -9.80 -4.06
CA LEU A 104 -6.27 -10.03 -4.69
C LEU A 104 -5.57 -8.67 -4.80
N ASN A 105 -4.47 -8.50 -4.10
CA ASN A 105 -3.66 -7.30 -4.11
C ASN A 105 -2.40 -7.54 -4.97
N ILE A 106 -2.09 -6.61 -5.86
CA ILE A 106 -0.87 -6.62 -6.68
C ILE A 106 -0.16 -5.29 -6.51
N ILE A 107 1.13 -5.33 -6.17
CA ILE A 107 1.96 -4.14 -5.98
C ILE A 107 3.22 -4.19 -6.81
N ASP A 108 3.72 -3.01 -7.22
CA ASP A 108 5.12 -2.84 -7.62
C ASP A 108 5.99 -2.67 -6.37
N GLU A 109 6.99 -3.56 -6.20
CA GLU A 109 7.84 -3.53 -5.01
C GLU A 109 8.79 -2.33 -4.98
N TYR A 110 9.17 -1.77 -6.14
CA TYR A 110 10.06 -0.62 -6.20
C TYR A 110 9.33 0.68 -5.82
N GLY A 111 8.29 1.01 -6.58
CA GLY A 111 7.50 2.22 -6.40
C GLY A 111 6.52 2.16 -5.23
N ARG A 112 6.30 0.99 -4.62
CA ARG A 112 5.25 0.75 -3.60
C ARG A 112 3.84 0.99 -4.12
N GLU A 113 3.67 1.13 -5.41
CA GLU A 113 2.40 1.38 -6.06
C GLU A 113 1.49 0.16 -5.95
N CYS A 114 0.24 0.37 -5.57
CA CYS A 114 -0.79 -0.66 -5.64
C CYS A 114 -1.37 -0.71 -7.04
N LEU A 115 -0.94 -1.70 -7.83
CA LEU A 115 -1.31 -1.84 -9.23
C LEU A 115 -2.78 -2.23 -9.39
N ALA A 116 -3.24 -3.18 -8.58
CA ALA A 116 -4.62 -3.64 -8.58
C ALA A 116 -5.08 -4.16 -7.21
N ILE A 117 -6.38 -4.02 -6.94
CA ILE A 117 -7.10 -4.77 -5.90
C ILE A 117 -8.37 -5.33 -6.53
N ARG A 118 -8.40 -6.64 -6.79
CA ARG A 118 -9.59 -7.33 -7.30
C ARG A 118 -10.37 -7.97 -6.16
N VAL A 119 -11.63 -7.56 -6.00
CA VAL A 119 -12.49 -8.03 -4.90
C VAL A 119 -13.62 -8.91 -5.45
N LYS A 120 -13.68 -10.17 -4.99
CA LYS A 120 -14.75 -11.14 -5.33
C LYS A 120 -15.06 -12.04 -4.13
N ARG A 121 -16.23 -12.69 -4.15
CA ARG A 121 -16.59 -13.73 -3.15
C ARG A 121 -15.64 -14.95 -3.23
N LYS A 122 -15.29 -15.34 -4.44
CA LYS A 122 -14.31 -16.40 -4.72
C LYS A 122 -13.34 -15.86 -5.76
N LEU A 123 -12.07 -16.10 -5.58
CA LEU A 123 -11.01 -15.82 -6.53
C LEU A 123 -10.30 -17.14 -6.85
N ASN A 124 -10.12 -17.41 -8.12
CA ASN A 124 -9.43 -18.58 -8.65
C ASN A 124 -8.22 -18.16 -9.52
N SER A 125 -7.51 -19.14 -10.08
CA SER A 125 -6.35 -18.89 -10.94
C SER A 125 -6.68 -18.05 -12.18
N ILE A 126 -7.87 -18.22 -12.77
CA ILE A 126 -8.31 -17.44 -13.93
C ILE A 126 -8.43 -15.96 -13.55
N ASP A 127 -9.02 -15.67 -12.39
CA ASP A 127 -9.15 -14.29 -11.90
C ASP A 127 -7.78 -13.60 -11.71
N VAL A 128 -6.76 -14.35 -11.27
CA VAL A 128 -5.40 -13.83 -11.13
C VAL A 128 -4.78 -13.56 -12.50
N ILE A 129 -4.92 -14.52 -13.43
CA ILE A 129 -4.41 -14.40 -14.80
C ILE A 129 -5.07 -13.22 -15.51
N ASP A 130 -6.39 -13.04 -15.39
CA ASP A 130 -7.12 -11.91 -15.99
C ASP A 130 -6.56 -10.56 -15.50
N VAL A 131 -6.37 -10.40 -14.17
CA VAL A 131 -5.83 -9.16 -13.61
C VAL A 131 -4.39 -8.92 -14.06
N LEU A 132 -3.56 -9.96 -14.09
CA LEU A 132 -2.18 -9.84 -14.57
C LEU A 132 -2.14 -9.53 -16.07
N THR A 133 -3.03 -10.11 -16.88
CA THR A 133 -3.15 -9.82 -18.31
C THR A 133 -3.50 -8.34 -18.54
N ASP A 134 -4.51 -7.82 -17.84
CA ASP A 134 -4.88 -6.40 -17.91
C ASP A 134 -3.67 -5.49 -17.56
N LEU A 135 -2.94 -5.84 -16.52
CA LEU A 135 -1.76 -5.09 -16.09
C LEU A 135 -0.61 -5.18 -17.11
N PHE A 136 -0.38 -6.35 -17.73
CA PHE A 136 0.65 -6.51 -18.76
C PHE A 136 0.35 -5.70 -20.02
N ILE A 137 -0.92 -5.58 -20.39
CA ILE A 137 -1.35 -4.73 -21.51
C ILE A 137 -1.10 -3.26 -21.19
N LEU A 138 -1.37 -2.84 -19.95
CA LEU A 138 -1.27 -1.43 -19.55
C LEU A 138 0.16 -0.97 -19.25
N ARG A 139 1.02 -1.86 -18.75
CA ARG A 139 2.34 -1.50 -18.19
C ARG A 139 3.51 -2.28 -18.78
N GLY A 140 3.22 -3.32 -19.54
CA GLY A 140 4.22 -4.30 -19.94
C GLY A 140 4.43 -5.41 -18.90
N VAL A 141 5.21 -6.40 -19.28
CA VAL A 141 5.51 -7.58 -18.45
C VAL A 141 6.64 -7.25 -17.48
N PRO A 142 6.48 -7.45 -16.15
CA PRO A 142 7.56 -7.23 -15.20
C PRO A 142 8.65 -8.30 -15.38
N ALA A 143 9.87 -8.01 -14.92
CA ALA A 143 10.94 -8.99 -14.96
C ALA A 143 10.65 -10.19 -14.03
N TYR A 144 10.02 -9.92 -12.88
CA TYR A 144 9.70 -10.95 -11.89
C TYR A 144 8.31 -10.75 -11.29
N ILE A 145 7.63 -11.87 -11.01
CA ILE A 145 6.40 -11.94 -10.22
C ILE A 145 6.65 -12.79 -8.99
N ARG A 146 6.33 -12.24 -7.82
CA ARG A 146 6.46 -12.89 -6.52
C ARG A 146 5.11 -13.15 -5.88
N SER A 147 4.91 -14.35 -5.37
CA SER A 147 3.74 -14.71 -4.57
C SER A 147 4.15 -15.66 -3.44
N ASP A 148 3.31 -15.76 -2.42
CA ASP A 148 3.41 -16.88 -1.49
C ASP A 148 2.99 -18.19 -2.18
N ASN A 149 3.35 -19.30 -1.55
CA ASN A 149 2.92 -20.64 -1.99
C ASN A 149 1.46 -20.86 -1.57
N GLY A 150 0.52 -20.13 -2.19
CA GLY A 150 -0.92 -20.31 -2.00
C GLY A 150 -1.39 -21.72 -2.35
N PRO A 151 -2.71 -22.02 -2.29
CA PRO A 151 -3.23 -23.34 -2.63
C PRO A 151 -2.60 -23.84 -3.93
N GLU A 152 -1.92 -24.98 -3.88
CA GLU A 152 -1.02 -25.52 -4.93
C GLU A 152 -1.58 -25.42 -6.36
N PHE A 153 -2.88 -25.64 -6.51
CA PHE A 153 -3.52 -25.60 -7.82
C PHE A 153 -3.58 -24.18 -8.43
N ILE A 154 -3.83 -23.14 -7.61
CA ILE A 154 -3.86 -21.75 -8.09
C ILE A 154 -2.44 -21.30 -8.45
N ALA A 155 -1.47 -21.68 -7.61
CA ALA A 155 -0.07 -21.33 -7.82
C ALA A 155 0.48 -21.96 -9.11
N GLU A 156 0.22 -23.23 -9.39
CA GLU A 156 0.73 -23.94 -10.56
C GLU A 156 0.19 -23.38 -11.88
N ALA A 157 -1.13 -23.18 -11.99
CA ALA A 157 -1.73 -22.62 -13.20
C ALA A 157 -1.20 -21.21 -13.52
N VAL A 158 -1.09 -20.36 -12.49
CA VAL A 158 -0.55 -19.00 -12.63
C VAL A 158 0.93 -19.04 -12.99
N GLN A 159 1.71 -19.92 -12.37
CA GLN A 159 3.14 -20.08 -12.65
C GLN A 159 3.40 -20.55 -14.10
N ASN A 160 2.60 -21.50 -14.59
CA ASN A 160 2.70 -21.97 -15.96
C ASN A 160 2.39 -20.84 -16.95
N TRP A 161 1.36 -20.05 -16.66
CA TRP A 161 1.01 -18.89 -17.48
C TRP A 161 2.10 -17.82 -17.45
N ILE A 162 2.63 -17.46 -16.24
CA ILE A 162 3.73 -16.48 -16.10
C ILE A 162 4.95 -16.89 -16.95
N ARG A 163 5.31 -18.17 -16.94
CA ARG A 163 6.41 -18.69 -17.78
C ARG A 163 6.10 -18.57 -19.27
N ALA A 164 4.87 -18.88 -19.67
CA ALA A 164 4.44 -18.80 -21.06
C ALA A 164 4.50 -17.37 -21.65
N VAL A 165 4.25 -16.34 -20.80
CA VAL A 165 4.30 -14.93 -21.22
C VAL A 165 5.69 -14.30 -21.07
N GLY A 166 6.71 -15.07 -20.65
CA GLY A 166 8.12 -14.64 -20.60
C GLY A 166 8.53 -13.91 -19.31
N ALA A 167 7.64 -13.79 -18.32
CA ALA A 167 8.02 -13.30 -17.00
C ALA A 167 8.71 -14.40 -16.17
N LYS A 168 9.57 -14.00 -15.23
CA LYS A 168 10.20 -14.93 -14.29
C LYS A 168 9.44 -14.96 -12.97
N THR A 169 9.23 -16.15 -12.43
CA THR A 169 8.68 -16.30 -11.09
C THR A 169 9.79 -16.17 -10.06
N ALA A 170 9.68 -15.21 -9.15
CA ALA A 170 10.54 -15.11 -7.98
C ALA A 170 9.95 -15.98 -6.87
N TYR A 171 10.47 -17.19 -6.72
CA TYR A 171 9.99 -18.12 -5.69
C TYR A 171 10.42 -17.65 -4.30
N ILE A 172 9.46 -17.70 -3.38
CA ILE A 172 9.75 -17.60 -1.95
C ILE A 172 10.22 -18.98 -1.49
N VAL A 173 11.44 -19.05 -0.98
CA VAL A 173 11.96 -20.31 -0.41
C VAL A 173 11.05 -20.74 0.72
N PRO A 174 10.59 -22.02 0.78
CA PRO A 174 9.80 -22.51 1.90
C PRO A 174 10.48 -22.19 3.24
N GLY A 175 9.76 -21.52 4.14
CA GLY A 175 10.31 -21.06 5.41
C GLY A 175 10.90 -19.63 5.40
N SER A 176 10.90 -18.94 4.26
CA SER A 176 11.44 -17.57 4.11
C SER A 176 10.35 -16.50 3.95
N PRO A 177 9.43 -16.31 4.91
CA PRO A 177 8.32 -15.36 4.80
C PRO A 177 8.78 -13.90 4.64
N TRP A 178 10.02 -13.57 5.04
CA TRP A 178 10.60 -12.24 4.86
C TRP A 178 10.82 -11.84 3.39
N GLU A 179 10.83 -12.78 2.46
CA GLU A 179 10.95 -12.49 1.03
C GLU A 179 9.72 -11.78 0.49
N ASN A 180 8.54 -12.02 1.09
CA ASN A 180 7.27 -11.38 0.72
C ASN A 180 6.95 -10.10 1.52
N GLY A 181 7.93 -9.55 2.23
CA GLY A 181 7.73 -8.45 3.18
C GLY A 181 7.15 -7.16 2.58
N TYR A 182 7.21 -6.95 1.27
CA TYR A 182 6.61 -5.78 0.61
C TYR A 182 5.09 -5.88 0.57
N ILE A 183 4.56 -6.98 0.04
CA ILE A 183 3.12 -7.20 -0.03
C ILE A 183 2.52 -7.44 1.37
N GLU A 184 3.24 -8.13 2.28
CA GLU A 184 2.81 -8.27 3.67
C GLU A 184 2.67 -6.90 4.36
N SER A 185 3.65 -6.01 4.15
CA SER A 185 3.60 -4.64 4.67
C SER A 185 2.44 -3.85 4.07
N PHE A 186 2.15 -4.01 2.78
CA PHE A 186 1.00 -3.41 2.12
C PHE A 186 -0.30 -3.94 2.73
N ASN A 187 -0.47 -5.25 2.83
CA ASN A 187 -1.65 -5.90 3.38
C ASN A 187 -1.92 -5.49 4.85
N ALA A 188 -0.84 -5.33 5.63
CA ALA A 188 -0.97 -4.82 6.99
C ALA A 188 -1.51 -3.38 7.02
N ARG A 189 -1.15 -2.52 6.04
CA ARG A 189 -1.70 -1.16 5.90
C ARG A 189 -3.14 -1.19 5.43
N PHE A 190 -3.44 -2.00 4.43
CA PHE A 190 -4.78 -2.19 3.90
C PHE A 190 -5.78 -2.61 5.00
N ARG A 191 -5.36 -3.55 5.86
CA ARG A 191 -6.16 -3.94 7.04
C ARG A 191 -6.29 -2.81 8.05
N ASP A 192 -5.17 -2.18 8.43
CA ASP A 192 -5.13 -1.18 9.48
C ASP A 192 -5.84 0.12 9.10
N GLU A 193 -5.71 0.56 7.86
CA GLU A 193 -6.17 1.87 7.40
C GLU A 193 -7.57 1.82 6.78
N LEU A 194 -8.05 0.63 6.36
CA LEU A 194 -9.37 0.47 5.77
C LEU A 194 -10.16 -0.67 6.41
N LEU A 195 -9.75 -1.94 6.19
CA LEU A 195 -10.64 -3.08 6.45
C LEU A 195 -11.08 -3.21 7.92
N ASN A 196 -10.23 -2.83 8.88
CA ASN A 196 -10.55 -2.91 10.30
C ASN A 196 -11.41 -1.74 10.80
N GLY A 197 -11.57 -0.70 10.00
CA GLY A 197 -12.33 0.50 10.34
C GLY A 197 -13.67 0.62 9.63
N GLU A 198 -13.91 -0.22 8.61
CA GLU A 198 -15.10 -0.14 7.76
C GLU A 198 -16.02 -1.34 7.92
N ILE A 199 -17.33 -1.09 7.84
CA ILE A 199 -18.36 -2.10 7.76
C ILE A 199 -18.90 -2.10 6.33
N PHE A 200 -18.74 -3.21 5.62
CA PHE A 200 -19.22 -3.37 4.24
C PHE A 200 -20.57 -4.07 4.22
N TYR A 201 -21.64 -3.36 3.90
CA TYR A 201 -23.00 -3.92 3.82
C TYR A 201 -23.22 -4.78 2.57
N SER A 202 -22.41 -4.58 1.54
CA SER A 202 -22.47 -5.37 0.32
C SER A 202 -21.09 -5.58 -0.31
N LEU A 203 -20.98 -6.60 -1.18
CA LEU A 203 -19.76 -6.80 -1.98
C LEU A 203 -19.50 -5.63 -2.93
N ARG A 204 -20.55 -5.04 -3.48
CA ARG A 204 -20.44 -3.90 -4.40
C ARG A 204 -19.89 -2.66 -3.70
N GLU A 205 -20.37 -2.40 -2.49
CA GLU A 205 -19.84 -1.34 -1.64
C GLU A 205 -18.36 -1.57 -1.32
N ALA A 206 -17.99 -2.80 -0.89
CA ALA A 206 -16.60 -3.16 -0.64
C ALA A 206 -15.71 -2.90 -1.88
N GLN A 207 -16.18 -3.25 -3.08
CA GLN A 207 -15.46 -2.98 -4.32
C GLN A 207 -15.21 -1.49 -4.54
N ILE A 208 -16.23 -0.65 -4.32
CA ILE A 208 -16.15 0.80 -4.52
C ILE A 208 -15.21 1.44 -3.48
N VAL A 209 -15.41 1.16 -2.20
CA VAL A 209 -14.64 1.76 -1.10
C VAL A 209 -13.17 1.33 -1.16
N ILE A 210 -12.91 0.04 -1.47
CA ILE A 210 -11.54 -0.48 -1.63
C ILE A 210 -10.85 0.17 -2.82
N GLU A 211 -11.55 0.38 -3.96
CA GLU A 211 -10.95 1.06 -5.11
C GLU A 211 -10.67 2.56 -4.82
N GLN A 212 -11.54 3.23 -4.08
CA GLN A 212 -11.29 4.60 -3.61
C GLN A 212 -10.05 4.66 -2.69
N TRP A 213 -9.92 3.70 -1.78
CA TRP A 213 -8.74 3.60 -0.93
C TRP A 213 -7.48 3.32 -1.74
N ARG A 214 -7.52 2.44 -2.74
CA ARG A 214 -6.38 2.17 -3.64
C ARG A 214 -5.92 3.45 -4.35
N LYS A 215 -6.86 4.23 -4.89
CA LYS A 215 -6.55 5.53 -5.51
C LYS A 215 -5.92 6.49 -4.50
N HIS A 216 -6.51 6.62 -3.31
CA HIS A 216 -5.95 7.44 -2.24
C HIS A 216 -4.54 6.97 -1.82
N TYR A 217 -4.35 5.65 -1.65
CA TYR A 217 -3.06 5.06 -1.33
C TYR A 217 -1.98 5.43 -2.33
N ASN A 218 -2.30 5.39 -3.62
CA ASN A 218 -1.35 5.68 -4.68
C ASN A 218 -1.08 7.18 -4.86
N THR A 219 -2.09 8.04 -4.68
CA THR A 219 -2.02 9.44 -5.13
C THR A 219 -1.86 10.46 -4.02
N LYS A 220 -2.26 10.12 -2.80
CA LYS A 220 -2.29 11.08 -1.68
C LYS A 220 -1.60 10.59 -0.43
N ARG A 221 -1.57 9.26 -0.21
CA ARG A 221 -1.03 8.70 1.03
C ARG A 221 0.48 8.92 1.14
N PRO A 222 0.98 9.64 2.18
CA PRO A 222 2.41 9.81 2.38
C PRO A 222 3.09 8.47 2.71
N HIS A 223 4.14 8.11 1.97
CA HIS A 223 4.87 6.87 2.14
C HIS A 223 6.30 7.13 2.65
N TRP A 224 6.62 6.63 3.84
CA TRP A 224 7.92 6.88 4.48
C TRP A 224 9.12 6.49 3.61
N ALA A 225 9.09 5.31 2.98
CA ALA A 225 10.17 4.81 2.13
C ALA A 225 10.38 5.64 0.85
N LEU A 226 9.44 6.53 0.50
CA LEU A 226 9.49 7.42 -0.66
C LEU A 226 9.67 8.89 -0.24
N GLY A 227 10.24 9.14 0.95
CA GLY A 227 10.40 10.51 1.46
C GLY A 227 9.07 11.22 1.71
N TYR A 228 8.04 10.48 2.12
CA TYR A 228 6.66 10.93 2.33
C TYR A 228 5.91 11.35 1.06
N ARG A 229 6.44 11.08 -0.13
CA ARG A 229 5.68 11.21 -1.37
C ARG A 229 4.72 10.03 -1.53
N PRO A 230 3.58 10.19 -2.23
CA PRO A 230 2.72 9.09 -2.59
C PRO A 230 3.38 8.18 -3.65
N PRO A 231 2.96 6.89 -3.75
CA PRO A 231 3.60 5.90 -4.63
C PRO A 231 3.53 6.22 -6.13
N ALA A 232 2.45 6.84 -6.59
CA ALA A 232 2.19 7.04 -8.01
C ALA A 232 1.92 8.50 -8.40
N PRO A 233 2.67 9.51 -7.93
CA PRO A 233 2.43 10.90 -8.32
C PRO A 233 2.73 11.15 -9.81
N GLU A 234 3.60 10.36 -10.42
CA GLU A 234 4.07 10.54 -11.80
C GLU A 234 3.25 9.77 -12.83
N SER A 235 2.52 8.73 -12.43
CA SER A 235 1.69 7.93 -13.35
C SER A 235 0.37 8.60 -13.74
N ILE A 236 0.04 9.73 -13.15
CA ILE A 236 -1.20 10.49 -13.38
C ILE A 236 -0.97 11.67 -14.33
N VAL A 237 0.28 12.09 -14.52
CA VAL A 237 0.61 13.15 -15.49
C VAL A 237 0.81 12.49 -16.84
N PRO A 238 -0.08 12.77 -17.85
CA PRO A 238 0.11 12.30 -19.22
C PRO A 238 1.50 12.74 -19.72
N MET A 239 2.16 11.89 -20.51
CA MET A 239 3.53 12.14 -21.00
C MET A 239 3.65 13.42 -21.83
N ASP A 240 2.57 13.85 -22.45
CA ASP A 240 2.44 15.04 -23.27
C ASP A 240 2.41 16.38 -22.48
N GLN A 241 2.30 16.33 -21.16
CA GLN A 241 2.35 17.51 -20.27
C GLN A 241 3.70 17.72 -19.58
N ARG A 242 4.72 16.95 -19.91
CA ARG A 242 6.07 17.22 -19.38
C ARG A 242 6.63 18.46 -20.08
N PRO A 243 7.06 19.50 -19.32
CA PRO A 243 7.75 20.61 -19.95
C PRO A 243 9.01 20.06 -20.65
N VAL A 244 9.13 20.35 -21.94
CA VAL A 244 10.36 20.10 -22.69
C VAL A 244 11.41 21.02 -22.07
N MET A 245 12.34 20.43 -21.31
CA MET A 245 13.48 21.20 -20.85
C MET A 245 14.35 21.51 -22.05
N ASN A 246 14.35 22.78 -22.46
CA ASN A 246 15.30 23.37 -23.39
C ASN A 246 16.64 23.59 -22.70
#